data_320ec994760d0f30ac548cfb75f4cb62
#
_entry.id   320ec994760d0f30ac548cfb75f4cb62
#
_cell.length_a   1.000
_cell.length_b   1.000
_cell.length_c   1.000
_cell.angle_alpha   90.00
_cell.angle_beta   90.00
_cell.angle_gamma   90.00
#
_symmetry.space_group_name_H-M   'P 1'
#
loop_
_entity.id
_entity.type
_entity.pdbx_description
1 polymer ?
#
loop_
_entity_poly.entity_id
_entity_poly.type
_entity_poly.pdbx_seq_one_letter_code
_entity_poly.pdbx_strand_id
1 'polypeptide(L)'
;MKAPVKGFFYALAGVVLVSTNFVTAKYGLRGFNPETFTLIWTISATVYSFFICLFFKNSRAQLFSPPCVKALLSLGIITGITMLLSWKGLSVLDPVFASLLWRFLPVITAISGVLFFKERLLKEELIAVAIMVTGSFYSINGKWDIVGKGVFYIILATFAGAAQLLIAKAYSKKIDINVMVAYRVGIAAVFVFVWDILSGKVELSVPFKYWFVTMLGAFLGPCASFLFTFRSYRYWELSKASILLTLQPVFVLPLSYCFLGILPDKKEIIGGAVILFGAVWLALIQAKK
;
A
#
# COMPACT_ATOMS: atom_id res chain seq x y z
N MET A 1 0.01 28.08 7.80
CA MET A 1 1.10 27.10 7.52
C MET A 1 1.43 27.18 6.04
N LYS A 2 2.71 27.32 5.65
CA LYS A 2 3.15 27.38 4.22
C LYS A 2 2.79 26.06 3.50
N ALA A 3 2.45 26.14 2.20
CA ALA A 3 2.01 24.94 1.42
C ALA A 3 2.98 23.74 1.51
N PRO A 4 4.33 23.92 1.42
CA PRO A 4 5.25 22.80 1.55
C PRO A 4 5.21 22.11 2.91
N VAL A 5 5.00 22.88 3.99
CA VAL A 5 4.90 22.34 5.36
C VAL A 5 3.61 21.53 5.53
N LYS A 6 2.49 21.97 4.93
CA LYS A 6 1.25 21.17 4.89
C LYS A 6 1.47 19.85 4.15
N GLY A 7 2.13 19.88 3.00
CA GLY A 7 2.47 18.68 2.23
C GLY A 7 3.28 17.67 3.04
N PHE A 8 4.29 18.14 3.78
CA PHE A 8 5.10 17.31 4.67
C PHE A 8 4.27 16.62 5.75
N PHE A 9 3.46 17.36 6.50
CA PHE A 9 2.65 16.78 7.58
C PHE A 9 1.58 15.80 7.05
N TYR A 10 0.96 16.11 5.90
CA TYR A 10 0.05 15.17 5.26
C TYR A 10 0.75 13.88 4.82
N ALA A 11 1.93 13.99 4.20
CA ALA A 11 2.69 12.83 3.79
C ALA A 11 3.15 12.00 5.01
N LEU A 12 3.68 12.65 6.05
CA LEU A 12 4.13 11.97 7.27
C LEU A 12 2.97 11.25 7.98
N ALA A 13 1.81 11.91 8.14
CA ALA A 13 0.63 11.29 8.72
C ALA A 13 0.18 10.07 7.88
N GLY A 14 0.20 10.19 6.54
CA GLY A 14 -0.07 9.08 5.64
C GLY A 14 0.87 7.90 5.87
N VAL A 15 2.18 8.15 6.01
CA VAL A 15 3.20 7.11 6.25
C VAL A 15 2.98 6.40 7.60
N VAL A 16 2.78 7.15 8.67
CA VAL A 16 2.54 6.57 10.01
C VAL A 16 1.27 5.72 9.98
N LEU A 17 0.18 6.23 9.43
CA LEU A 17 -1.08 5.50 9.35
C LEU A 17 -0.98 4.26 8.46
N VAL A 18 -0.32 4.34 7.30
CA VAL A 18 -0.16 3.16 6.43
C VAL A 18 0.78 2.11 7.04
N SER A 19 1.68 2.51 7.94
CA SER A 19 2.55 1.57 8.65
C SER A 19 1.75 0.67 9.59
N THR A 20 0.66 1.17 10.17
CA THR A 20 -0.24 0.35 11.01
C THR A 20 -0.89 -0.80 10.24
N ASN A 21 -1.04 -0.68 8.89
CA ASN A 21 -1.63 -1.73 8.06
C ASN A 21 -0.92 -3.07 8.19
N PHE A 22 0.42 -3.06 8.17
CA PHE A 22 1.20 -4.29 8.22
C PHE A 22 1.00 -5.04 9.52
N VAL A 23 0.82 -4.30 10.61
CA VAL A 23 0.65 -4.86 11.95
C VAL A 23 -0.78 -5.31 12.19
N THR A 24 -1.76 -4.45 11.92
CA THR A 24 -3.19 -4.78 12.08
C THR A 24 -3.62 -5.89 11.14
N ALA A 25 -3.14 -5.87 9.88
CA ALA A 25 -3.43 -6.92 8.92
C ALA A 25 -2.78 -8.25 9.32
N LYS A 26 -1.50 -8.25 9.77
CA LYS A 26 -0.87 -9.47 10.25
C LYS A 26 -1.58 -10.07 11.46
N TYR A 27 -2.09 -9.22 12.36
CA TYR A 27 -2.92 -9.68 13.47
C TYR A 27 -4.24 -10.29 13.00
N GLY A 28 -4.95 -9.59 12.10
CA GLY A 28 -6.22 -10.09 11.53
C GLY A 28 -6.05 -11.42 10.77
N LEU A 29 -4.96 -11.55 10.00
CA LEU A 29 -4.60 -12.77 9.28
C LEU A 29 -4.20 -13.98 10.16
N ARG A 30 -4.11 -13.80 11.48
CA ARG A 30 -4.01 -14.93 12.43
C ARG A 30 -5.37 -15.62 12.64
N GLY A 31 -6.47 -14.93 12.37
CA GLY A 31 -7.81 -15.47 12.52
C GLY A 31 -8.51 -15.73 11.20
N PHE A 32 -8.31 -14.86 10.21
CA PHE A 32 -8.94 -14.98 8.90
C PHE A 32 -7.97 -15.55 7.86
N ASN A 33 -8.51 -16.28 6.89
CA ASN A 33 -7.78 -16.53 5.65
C ASN A 33 -7.61 -15.21 4.85
N PRO A 34 -6.62 -15.11 3.94
CA PRO A 34 -6.34 -13.87 3.22
C PRO A 34 -7.50 -13.32 2.38
N GLU A 35 -8.32 -14.22 1.81
CA GLU A 35 -9.46 -13.88 0.99
C GLU A 35 -10.54 -13.20 1.85
N THR A 36 -11.06 -13.89 2.85
CA THR A 36 -12.08 -13.33 3.79
C THR A 36 -11.57 -12.08 4.51
N PHE A 37 -10.29 -12.07 4.92
CA PHE A 37 -9.66 -10.88 5.49
C PHE A 37 -9.78 -9.68 4.53
N THR A 38 -9.43 -9.89 3.25
CA THR A 38 -9.48 -8.82 2.23
C THR A 38 -10.89 -8.30 2.04
N LEU A 39 -11.88 -9.19 2.05
CA LEU A 39 -13.30 -8.83 1.93
C LEU A 39 -13.75 -7.93 3.08
N ILE A 40 -13.53 -8.38 4.33
CA ILE A 40 -13.94 -7.63 5.52
C ILE A 40 -13.21 -6.28 5.57
N TRP A 41 -11.90 -6.27 5.24
CA TRP A 41 -11.09 -5.06 5.18
C TRP A 41 -11.61 -4.05 4.17
N THR A 42 -11.94 -4.48 2.95
CA THR A 42 -12.43 -3.60 1.89
C THR A 42 -13.85 -3.11 2.14
N ILE A 43 -14.75 -3.97 2.66
CA ILE A 43 -16.12 -3.58 3.05
C ILE A 43 -16.06 -2.53 4.17
N SER A 44 -15.30 -2.79 5.23
CA SER A 44 -15.16 -1.83 6.34
C SER A 44 -14.60 -0.49 5.87
N ALA A 45 -13.54 -0.50 5.04
CA ALA A 45 -12.96 0.70 4.47
C ALA A 45 -13.97 1.46 3.58
N THR A 46 -14.83 0.73 2.86
CA THR A 46 -15.89 1.32 2.04
C THR A 46 -16.89 2.06 2.90
N VAL A 47 -17.39 1.42 3.96
CA VAL A 47 -18.34 2.04 4.89
C VAL A 47 -17.75 3.34 5.45
N TYR A 48 -16.53 3.30 5.98
CA TYR A 48 -15.88 4.50 6.54
C TYR A 48 -15.68 5.61 5.49
N SER A 49 -15.24 5.25 4.30
CA SER A 49 -14.97 6.21 3.24
C SER A 49 -16.25 6.85 2.70
N PHE A 50 -17.33 6.09 2.57
CA PHE A 50 -18.65 6.63 2.21
C PHE A 50 -19.19 7.56 3.29
N PHE A 51 -19.10 7.19 4.57
CA PHE A 51 -19.47 8.07 5.68
C PHE A 51 -18.72 9.40 5.60
N ILE A 52 -17.39 9.38 5.38
CA ILE A 52 -16.60 10.60 5.23
C ILE A 52 -17.11 11.46 4.08
N CYS A 53 -17.48 10.86 2.93
CA CYS A 53 -18.02 11.62 1.80
C CYS A 53 -19.32 12.35 2.14
N LEU A 54 -20.16 11.77 3.00
CA LEU A 54 -21.44 12.41 3.39
C LEU A 54 -21.27 13.67 4.22
N PHE A 55 -20.17 13.81 4.97
CA PHE A 55 -19.91 15.02 5.77
C PHE A 55 -19.40 16.22 4.94
N PHE A 56 -18.88 16.01 3.74
CA PHE A 56 -18.35 17.07 2.90
C PHE A 56 -19.26 17.35 1.71
N LYS A 57 -19.77 18.59 1.59
CA LYS A 57 -20.73 19.01 0.55
C LYS A 57 -20.21 18.67 -0.88
N ASN A 58 -18.95 18.99 -1.17
CA ASN A 58 -18.36 18.73 -2.50
C ASN A 58 -18.22 17.23 -2.78
N SER A 59 -17.79 16.45 -1.80
CA SER A 59 -17.67 15.00 -1.92
C SER A 59 -19.03 14.33 -2.11
N ARG A 60 -20.05 14.78 -1.36
CA ARG A 60 -21.42 14.26 -1.47
C ARG A 60 -22.02 14.52 -2.86
N ALA A 61 -21.79 15.70 -3.44
CA ALA A 61 -22.27 16.01 -4.79
C ALA A 61 -21.64 15.09 -5.85
N GLN A 62 -20.34 14.81 -5.75
CA GLN A 62 -19.64 13.91 -6.68
C GLN A 62 -19.86 12.42 -6.39
N LEU A 63 -20.29 12.06 -5.17
CA LEU A 63 -20.48 10.66 -4.77
C LEU A 63 -21.54 9.96 -5.63
N PHE A 64 -22.64 10.63 -5.92
CA PHE A 64 -23.76 10.08 -6.71
C PHE A 64 -23.64 10.32 -8.22
N SER A 65 -22.74 11.20 -8.64
CA SER A 65 -22.46 11.48 -10.04
C SER A 65 -20.95 11.69 -10.26
N PRO A 66 -20.15 10.61 -10.10
CA PRO A 66 -18.70 10.72 -10.12
C PRO A 66 -18.18 11.04 -11.51
N PRO A 67 -17.24 11.97 -11.64
CA PRO A 67 -16.52 12.17 -12.89
C PRO A 67 -15.57 11.01 -13.17
N CYS A 68 -15.25 10.78 -14.44
CA CYS A 68 -14.22 9.83 -14.83
C CYS A 68 -14.46 8.38 -14.35
N VAL A 69 -15.68 7.87 -14.49
CA VAL A 69 -16.10 6.53 -14.00
C VAL A 69 -15.14 5.41 -14.43
N LYS A 70 -14.67 5.42 -15.69
CA LYS A 70 -13.70 4.41 -16.19
C LYS A 70 -12.42 4.38 -15.36
N ALA A 71 -11.90 5.55 -14.95
CA ALA A 71 -10.71 5.63 -14.11
C ALA A 71 -10.99 5.11 -12.69
N LEU A 72 -12.15 5.40 -12.12
CA LEU A 72 -12.56 4.89 -10.81
C LEU A 72 -12.74 3.36 -10.84
N LEU A 73 -13.35 2.81 -11.90
CA LEU A 73 -13.47 1.35 -12.07
C LEU A 73 -12.09 0.69 -12.16
N SER A 74 -11.20 1.19 -13.01
CA SER A 74 -9.83 0.67 -13.12
C SER A 74 -9.09 0.76 -11.79
N LEU A 75 -9.18 1.90 -11.09
CA LEU A 75 -8.55 2.12 -9.80
C LEU A 75 -9.05 1.12 -8.74
N GLY A 76 -10.36 0.88 -8.70
CA GLY A 76 -10.97 -0.04 -7.74
C GLY A 76 -10.59 -1.50 -8.01
N ILE A 77 -10.68 -1.97 -9.26
CA ILE A 77 -10.29 -3.34 -9.63
C ILE A 77 -8.81 -3.58 -9.29
N ILE A 78 -7.92 -2.68 -9.71
CA ILE A 78 -6.49 -2.78 -9.43
C ILE A 78 -6.25 -2.75 -7.91
N THR A 79 -7.03 -1.97 -7.14
CA THR A 79 -6.94 -1.97 -5.68
C THR A 79 -7.32 -3.33 -5.09
N GLY A 80 -8.38 -3.96 -5.57
CA GLY A 80 -8.79 -5.30 -5.13
C GLY A 80 -7.69 -6.35 -5.39
N ILE A 81 -7.12 -6.34 -6.59
CA ILE A 81 -5.98 -7.21 -6.95
C ILE A 81 -4.79 -6.95 -6.04
N THR A 82 -4.43 -5.67 -5.86
CA THR A 82 -3.31 -5.27 -4.99
C THR A 82 -3.50 -5.79 -3.57
N MET A 83 -4.70 -5.65 -3.00
CA MET A 83 -4.98 -6.06 -1.62
C MET A 83 -4.98 -7.58 -1.47
N LEU A 84 -5.61 -8.33 -2.39
CA LEU A 84 -5.56 -9.81 -2.36
C LEU A 84 -4.13 -10.33 -2.40
N LEU A 85 -3.31 -9.82 -3.31
CA LEU A 85 -1.91 -10.22 -3.42
C LEU A 85 -1.10 -9.81 -2.18
N SER A 86 -1.31 -8.59 -1.68
CA SER A 86 -0.60 -8.09 -0.50
C SER A 86 -0.88 -8.93 0.73
N TRP A 87 -2.15 -9.26 0.98
CA TRP A 87 -2.53 -10.01 2.16
C TRP A 87 -2.16 -11.50 2.06
N LYS A 88 -2.17 -12.08 0.86
CA LYS A 88 -1.57 -13.41 0.62
C LYS A 88 -0.07 -13.40 0.92
N GLY A 89 0.65 -12.39 0.49
CA GLY A 89 2.07 -12.26 0.81
C GLY A 89 2.32 -12.06 2.30
N LEU A 90 1.56 -11.16 2.94
CA LEU A 90 1.71 -10.84 4.37
C LEU A 90 1.29 -12.01 5.28
N SER A 91 0.42 -12.91 4.83
CA SER A 91 0.02 -14.07 5.66
C SER A 91 1.22 -14.97 5.98
N VAL A 92 2.19 -15.08 5.06
CA VAL A 92 3.38 -15.92 5.20
C VAL A 92 4.65 -15.15 5.55
N LEU A 93 4.72 -13.84 5.27
CA LEU A 93 5.89 -13.01 5.54
C LEU A 93 5.79 -12.29 6.90
N ASP A 94 6.95 -11.87 7.39
CA ASP A 94 7.06 -10.91 8.48
C ASP A 94 6.57 -9.52 8.04
N PRO A 95 5.86 -8.75 8.91
CA PRO A 95 5.36 -7.41 8.57
C PRO A 95 6.45 -6.42 8.16
N VAL A 96 7.60 -6.46 8.84
CA VAL A 96 8.72 -5.56 8.54
C VAL A 96 9.29 -5.89 7.18
N PHE A 97 9.55 -7.18 6.92
CA PHE A 97 10.07 -7.65 5.64
C PHE A 97 9.10 -7.39 4.48
N ALA A 98 7.81 -7.64 4.67
CA ALA A 98 6.78 -7.28 3.68
C ALA A 98 6.80 -5.77 3.37
N SER A 99 6.95 -4.92 4.40
CA SER A 99 7.05 -3.46 4.22
C SER A 99 8.30 -3.03 3.47
N LEU A 100 9.40 -3.75 3.62
CA LEU A 100 10.65 -3.53 2.87
C LEU A 100 10.49 -3.90 1.39
N LEU A 101 9.80 -5.00 1.08
CA LEU A 101 9.52 -5.39 -0.30
C LEU A 101 8.65 -4.35 -1.04
N TRP A 102 7.75 -3.68 -0.35
CA TRP A 102 7.00 -2.55 -0.94
C TRP A 102 7.89 -1.38 -1.37
N ARG A 103 9.17 -1.32 -0.93
CA ARG A 103 10.15 -0.31 -1.40
C ARG A 103 10.58 -0.52 -2.85
N PHE A 104 10.20 -1.63 -3.47
CA PHE A 104 10.36 -1.79 -4.93
C PHE A 104 9.37 -0.95 -5.76
N LEU A 105 8.36 -0.35 -5.14
CA LEU A 105 7.37 0.49 -5.84
C LEU A 105 8.02 1.61 -6.69
N PRO A 106 8.98 2.41 -6.20
CA PRO A 106 9.70 3.38 -7.02
C PRO A 106 10.48 2.76 -8.18
N VAL A 107 11.05 1.56 -7.98
CA VAL A 107 11.73 0.81 -9.04
C VAL A 107 10.76 0.47 -10.17
N ILE A 108 9.60 -0.07 -9.81
CA ILE A 108 8.56 -0.46 -10.77
C ILE A 108 8.01 0.75 -11.51
N THR A 109 7.80 1.87 -10.80
CA THR A 109 7.37 3.11 -11.45
C THR A 109 8.41 3.66 -12.42
N ALA A 110 9.71 3.56 -12.10
CA ALA A 110 10.80 3.96 -12.98
C ALA A 110 10.89 3.05 -14.22
N ILE A 111 10.80 1.73 -14.05
CA ILE A 111 10.75 0.77 -15.16
C ILE A 111 9.55 1.04 -16.06
N SER A 112 8.38 1.33 -15.48
CA SER A 112 7.18 1.70 -16.23
C SER A 112 7.40 2.99 -17.04
N GLY A 113 8.12 3.97 -16.48
CA GLY A 113 8.54 5.19 -17.20
C GLY A 113 9.35 4.87 -18.47
N VAL A 114 10.30 3.93 -18.37
CA VAL A 114 11.09 3.49 -19.54
C VAL A 114 10.23 2.78 -20.56
N LEU A 115 9.39 1.84 -20.13
CA LEU A 115 8.61 0.99 -21.05
C LEU A 115 7.49 1.76 -21.76
N PHE A 116 6.77 2.62 -21.04
CA PHE A 116 5.58 3.31 -21.59
C PHE A 116 5.87 4.73 -22.07
N PHE A 117 6.83 5.42 -21.47
CA PHE A 117 7.14 6.83 -21.77
C PHE A 117 8.50 7.00 -22.47
N LYS A 118 9.22 5.90 -22.76
CA LYS A 118 10.56 5.89 -23.38
C LYS A 118 11.58 6.74 -22.59
N GLU A 119 11.43 6.86 -21.27
CA GLU A 119 12.36 7.52 -20.39
C GLU A 119 13.66 6.73 -20.31
N ARG A 120 14.78 7.41 -20.05
CA ARG A 120 16.08 6.75 -19.85
C ARG A 120 16.35 6.64 -18.35
N LEU A 121 16.67 5.44 -17.88
CA LEU A 121 17.18 5.27 -16.53
C LEU A 121 18.63 5.77 -16.46
N LEU A 122 18.93 6.50 -15.40
CA LEU A 122 20.31 6.89 -15.06
C LEU A 122 21.07 5.65 -14.55
N LYS A 123 22.39 5.68 -14.72
CA LYS A 123 23.27 4.60 -14.21
C LYS A 123 23.13 4.44 -12.70
N GLU A 124 22.99 5.54 -11.98
CA GLU A 124 22.79 5.60 -10.53
C GLU A 124 21.47 4.95 -10.12
N GLU A 125 20.40 5.09 -10.90
CA GLU A 125 19.14 4.42 -10.66
C GLU A 125 19.26 2.90 -10.79
N LEU A 126 19.99 2.43 -11.82
CA LEU A 126 20.27 1.00 -12.01
C LEU A 126 21.10 0.42 -10.86
N ILE A 127 22.10 1.14 -10.37
CA ILE A 127 22.91 0.72 -9.20
C ILE A 127 22.03 0.64 -7.95
N ALA A 128 21.19 1.64 -7.69
CA ALA A 128 20.27 1.62 -6.55
C ALA A 128 19.32 0.40 -6.60
N VAL A 129 18.78 0.09 -7.78
CA VAL A 129 17.95 -1.10 -8.01
C VAL A 129 18.74 -2.39 -7.75
N ALA A 130 19.97 -2.51 -8.25
CA ALA A 130 20.82 -3.66 -8.03
C ALA A 130 21.09 -3.89 -6.54
N ILE A 131 21.35 -2.83 -5.77
CA ILE A 131 21.52 -2.88 -4.31
C ILE A 131 20.24 -3.42 -3.64
N MET A 132 19.06 -2.92 -4.02
CA MET A 132 17.77 -3.38 -3.46
C MET A 132 17.52 -4.86 -3.76
N VAL A 133 17.79 -5.29 -4.99
CA VAL A 133 17.66 -6.69 -5.41
C VAL A 133 18.61 -7.60 -4.61
N THR A 134 19.87 -7.21 -4.45
CA THR A 134 20.86 -7.94 -3.66
C THR A 134 20.43 -8.07 -2.20
N GLY A 135 19.95 -6.98 -1.58
CA GLY A 135 19.42 -7.00 -0.22
C GLY A 135 18.23 -7.96 -0.06
N SER A 136 17.33 -8.00 -1.05
CA SER A 136 16.19 -8.92 -1.05
C SER A 136 16.63 -10.38 -1.13
N PHE A 137 17.54 -10.72 -2.04
CA PHE A 137 18.09 -12.07 -2.14
C PHE A 137 18.80 -12.51 -0.86
N TYR A 138 19.55 -11.62 -0.24
CA TYR A 138 20.21 -11.89 1.03
C TYR A 138 19.20 -12.20 2.15
N SER A 139 18.10 -11.44 2.23
CA SER A 139 17.04 -11.66 3.21
C SER A 139 16.34 -13.01 3.07
N ILE A 140 16.21 -13.52 1.83
CA ILE A 140 15.47 -14.75 1.52
C ILE A 140 16.37 -16.00 1.68
N ASN A 141 17.68 -15.84 1.68
CA ASN A 141 18.65 -16.94 1.60
C ASN A 141 18.36 -18.05 2.64
N GLY A 142 18.09 -19.26 2.15
CA GLY A 142 17.78 -20.45 2.95
C GLY A 142 16.29 -20.65 3.30
N LYS A 143 15.37 -19.77 2.83
CA LYS A 143 13.93 -19.83 3.15
C LYS A 143 13.04 -19.81 1.90
N TRP A 144 13.53 -20.24 0.74
CA TRP A 144 12.81 -20.11 -0.54
C TRP A 144 11.45 -20.79 -0.58
N ASP A 145 11.30 -21.95 0.04
CA ASP A 145 10.07 -22.73 -0.03
C ASP A 145 8.86 -22.04 0.63
N ILE A 146 9.10 -21.31 1.71
CA ILE A 146 8.05 -20.61 2.48
C ILE A 146 7.99 -19.13 2.09
N VAL A 147 9.13 -18.45 2.12
CA VAL A 147 9.26 -17.01 1.93
C VAL A 147 9.11 -16.63 0.45
N GLY A 148 9.57 -17.49 -0.48
CA GLY A 148 9.54 -17.22 -1.91
C GLY A 148 8.14 -16.93 -2.46
N LYS A 149 7.12 -17.70 -2.04
CA LYS A 149 5.72 -17.45 -2.43
C LYS A 149 5.21 -16.09 -1.91
N GLY A 150 5.54 -15.76 -0.67
CA GLY A 150 5.17 -14.47 -0.09
C GLY A 150 5.80 -13.28 -0.81
N VAL A 151 7.10 -13.39 -1.14
CA VAL A 151 7.84 -12.39 -1.92
C VAL A 151 7.21 -12.21 -3.31
N PHE A 152 6.91 -13.30 -4.00
CA PHE A 152 6.25 -13.26 -5.30
C PHE A 152 4.93 -12.50 -5.25
N TYR A 153 4.07 -12.80 -4.27
CA TYR A 153 2.81 -12.07 -4.09
C TYR A 153 3.01 -10.59 -3.82
N ILE A 154 3.95 -10.21 -2.93
CA ILE A 154 4.21 -8.79 -2.64
C ILE A 154 4.78 -8.06 -3.86
N ILE A 155 5.66 -8.67 -4.63
CA ILE A 155 6.21 -8.05 -5.84
C ILE A 155 5.09 -7.83 -6.87
N LEU A 156 4.22 -8.82 -7.12
CA LEU A 156 3.06 -8.63 -7.98
C LEU A 156 2.11 -7.53 -7.45
N ALA A 157 1.87 -7.51 -6.13
CA ALA A 157 1.09 -6.46 -5.50
C ALA A 157 1.72 -5.07 -5.72
N THR A 158 3.06 -4.98 -5.72
CA THR A 158 3.78 -3.73 -5.94
C THR A 158 3.62 -3.23 -7.37
N PHE A 159 3.58 -4.11 -8.37
CA PHE A 159 3.24 -3.74 -9.76
C PHE A 159 1.81 -3.18 -9.86
N ALA A 160 0.83 -3.87 -9.28
CA ALA A 160 -0.54 -3.39 -9.24
C ALA A 160 -0.65 -2.06 -8.46
N GLY A 161 0.09 -1.93 -7.35
CA GLY A 161 0.18 -0.69 -6.57
C GLY A 161 0.77 0.48 -7.35
N ALA A 162 1.77 0.24 -8.21
CA ALA A 162 2.31 1.27 -9.09
C ALA A 162 1.24 1.80 -10.06
N ALA A 163 0.50 0.91 -10.72
CA ALA A 163 -0.61 1.29 -11.60
C ALA A 163 -1.69 2.07 -10.83
N GLN A 164 -2.02 1.65 -9.61
CA GLN A 164 -2.96 2.34 -8.73
C GLN A 164 -2.52 3.79 -8.44
N LEU A 165 -1.25 4.01 -8.10
CA LEU A 165 -0.72 5.35 -7.80
C LEU A 165 -0.71 6.24 -9.05
N LEU A 166 -0.36 5.71 -10.22
CA LEU A 166 -0.37 6.45 -11.48
C LEU A 166 -1.79 6.92 -11.83
N ILE A 167 -2.80 6.05 -11.73
CA ILE A 167 -4.21 6.42 -11.95
C ILE A 167 -4.64 7.48 -10.93
N ALA A 168 -4.39 7.25 -9.64
CA ALA A 168 -4.77 8.19 -8.60
C ALA A 168 -4.13 9.57 -8.82
N LYS A 169 -2.86 9.63 -9.19
CA LYS A 169 -2.17 10.89 -9.51
C LYS A 169 -2.77 11.59 -10.71
N ALA A 170 -3.02 10.87 -11.81
CA ALA A 170 -3.54 11.44 -13.04
C ALA A 170 -4.92 12.10 -12.86
N TYR A 171 -5.74 11.55 -11.96
CA TYR A 171 -7.11 12.01 -11.73
C TYR A 171 -7.31 12.80 -10.43
N SER A 172 -6.28 12.99 -9.59
CA SER A 172 -6.36 13.66 -8.29
C SER A 172 -6.84 15.11 -8.33
N LYS A 173 -6.70 15.79 -9.48
CA LYS A 173 -7.20 17.15 -9.71
C LYS A 173 -8.64 17.19 -10.24
N LYS A 174 -9.12 16.10 -10.84
CA LYS A 174 -10.43 16.01 -11.50
C LYS A 174 -11.50 15.42 -10.58
N ILE A 175 -11.10 14.53 -9.66
CA ILE A 175 -11.99 13.83 -8.75
C ILE A 175 -11.72 14.32 -7.33
N ASP A 176 -12.80 14.52 -6.56
CA ASP A 176 -12.65 14.77 -5.12
C ASP A 176 -11.94 13.59 -4.44
N ILE A 177 -10.99 13.88 -3.56
CA ILE A 177 -10.12 12.84 -2.97
C ILE A 177 -10.93 11.87 -2.11
N ASN A 178 -11.94 12.36 -1.36
CA ASN A 178 -12.76 11.49 -0.53
C ASN A 178 -13.56 10.52 -1.42
N VAL A 179 -14.13 11.03 -2.54
CA VAL A 179 -14.83 10.22 -3.55
C VAL A 179 -13.91 9.21 -4.19
N MET A 180 -12.70 9.63 -4.56
CA MET A 180 -11.70 8.71 -5.13
C MET A 180 -11.37 7.56 -4.17
N VAL A 181 -11.17 7.85 -2.89
CA VAL A 181 -10.90 6.81 -1.86
C VAL A 181 -12.12 5.90 -1.68
N ALA A 182 -13.34 6.46 -1.60
CA ALA A 182 -14.56 5.67 -1.43
C ALA A 182 -14.81 4.71 -2.60
N TYR A 183 -14.75 5.20 -3.83
CA TYR A 183 -14.92 4.36 -5.02
C TYR A 183 -13.80 3.33 -5.19
N ARG A 184 -12.56 3.70 -4.86
CA ARG A 184 -11.42 2.80 -4.90
C ARG A 184 -11.65 1.55 -4.04
N VAL A 185 -12.06 1.74 -2.79
CA VAL A 185 -12.29 0.61 -1.87
C VAL A 185 -13.65 -0.04 -2.10
N GLY A 186 -14.68 0.70 -2.49
CA GLY A 186 -16.01 0.16 -2.79
C GLY A 186 -16.01 -0.80 -3.98
N ILE A 187 -15.39 -0.40 -5.08
CA ILE A 187 -15.26 -1.27 -6.26
C ILE A 187 -14.32 -2.45 -5.95
N ALA A 188 -13.25 -2.22 -5.16
CA ALA A 188 -12.41 -3.31 -4.68
C ALA A 188 -13.19 -4.32 -3.85
N ALA A 189 -14.10 -3.86 -2.96
CA ALA A 189 -14.94 -4.74 -2.16
C ALA A 189 -15.86 -5.61 -3.03
N VAL A 190 -16.48 -5.03 -4.07
CA VAL A 190 -17.30 -5.79 -5.03
C VAL A 190 -16.45 -6.82 -5.78
N PHE A 191 -15.27 -6.42 -6.26
CA PHE A 191 -14.35 -7.32 -6.97
C PHE A 191 -13.92 -8.48 -6.07
N VAL A 192 -13.52 -8.20 -4.82
CA VAL A 192 -13.09 -9.21 -3.85
C VAL A 192 -14.26 -10.12 -3.46
N PHE A 193 -15.45 -9.57 -3.28
CA PHE A 193 -16.65 -10.35 -2.99
C PHE A 193 -16.96 -11.39 -4.08
N VAL A 194 -16.91 -10.97 -5.34
CA VAL A 194 -17.07 -11.89 -6.48
C VAL A 194 -15.97 -12.95 -6.49
N TRP A 195 -14.73 -12.55 -6.24
CA TRP A 195 -13.60 -13.48 -6.15
C TRP A 195 -13.80 -14.51 -5.04
N ASP A 196 -14.24 -14.09 -3.87
CA ASP A 196 -14.44 -14.96 -2.70
C ASP A 196 -15.57 -15.96 -2.91
N ILE A 197 -16.69 -15.55 -3.53
CA ILE A 197 -17.77 -16.46 -3.91
C ILE A 197 -17.25 -17.52 -4.89
N LEU A 198 -16.51 -17.11 -5.92
CA LEU A 198 -15.99 -18.04 -6.93
C LEU A 198 -14.92 -18.99 -6.35
N SER A 199 -14.17 -18.54 -5.36
CA SER A 199 -13.13 -19.35 -4.71
C SER A 199 -13.66 -20.27 -3.61
N GLY A 200 -14.87 -20.04 -3.12
CA GLY A 200 -15.49 -20.82 -2.04
C GLY A 200 -14.77 -20.74 -0.69
N LYS A 201 -13.99 -19.68 -0.45
CA LYS A 201 -13.09 -19.56 0.71
C LYS A 201 -13.60 -18.64 1.81
N VAL A 202 -14.87 -18.27 1.80
CA VAL A 202 -15.43 -17.38 2.82
C VAL A 202 -15.55 -18.12 4.15
N GLU A 203 -14.85 -17.63 5.18
CA GLU A 203 -14.88 -18.16 6.53
C GLU A 203 -15.21 -17.04 7.53
N LEU A 204 -16.39 -17.06 8.11
CA LEU A 204 -16.87 -16.02 9.02
C LEU A 204 -16.83 -16.44 10.50
N SER A 205 -16.60 -17.72 10.79
CA SER A 205 -16.52 -18.26 12.17
C SER A 205 -15.18 -17.95 12.82
N VAL A 206 -14.95 -16.67 13.14
CA VAL A 206 -13.68 -16.16 13.65
C VAL A 206 -13.91 -15.36 14.94
N PRO A 207 -13.06 -15.50 15.98
CA PRO A 207 -13.18 -14.76 17.23
C PRO A 207 -13.23 -13.23 17.04
N PHE A 208 -14.11 -12.57 17.83
CA PHE A 208 -14.38 -11.12 17.72
C PHE A 208 -13.14 -10.22 17.74
N LYS A 209 -12.09 -10.59 18.47
CA LYS A 209 -10.83 -9.82 18.52
C LYS A 209 -10.20 -9.58 17.15
N TYR A 210 -10.31 -10.55 16.24
CA TYR A 210 -9.77 -10.41 14.87
C TYR A 210 -10.66 -9.51 14.01
N TRP A 211 -11.97 -9.56 14.18
CA TRP A 211 -12.91 -8.64 13.55
C TRP A 211 -12.62 -7.20 13.94
N PHE A 212 -12.50 -6.94 15.25
CA PHE A 212 -12.25 -5.59 15.77
C PHE A 212 -10.95 -5.00 15.20
N VAL A 213 -9.84 -5.76 15.24
CA VAL A 213 -8.54 -5.27 14.75
C VAL A 213 -8.56 -5.10 13.22
N THR A 214 -9.26 -5.98 12.49
CA THR A 214 -9.40 -5.86 11.03
C THR A 214 -10.19 -4.59 10.66
N MET A 215 -11.30 -4.32 11.33
CA MET A 215 -12.09 -3.11 11.10
C MET A 215 -11.31 -1.84 11.47
N LEU A 216 -10.62 -1.83 12.62
CA LEU A 216 -9.75 -0.71 13.02
C LEU A 216 -8.64 -0.46 12.00
N GLY A 217 -7.96 -1.52 11.54
CA GLY A 217 -6.93 -1.43 10.52
C GLY A 217 -7.48 -0.92 9.19
N ALA A 218 -8.69 -1.33 8.81
CA ALA A 218 -9.36 -0.84 7.60
C ALA A 218 -9.68 0.66 7.67
N PHE A 219 -9.96 1.20 8.86
CA PHE A 219 -10.11 2.64 9.06
C PHE A 219 -8.76 3.37 8.93
N LEU A 220 -7.74 2.94 9.68
CA LEU A 220 -6.44 3.60 9.72
C LEU A 220 -5.71 3.52 8.37
N GLY A 221 -5.78 2.37 7.71
CA GLY A 221 -5.09 2.08 6.48
C GLY A 221 -5.78 2.60 5.22
N PRO A 222 -6.56 1.78 4.53
CA PRO A 222 -7.10 2.12 3.21
C PRO A 222 -8.01 3.35 3.19
N CYS A 223 -8.56 3.73 4.35
CA CYS A 223 -9.36 4.94 4.48
C CYS A 223 -8.47 6.14 4.88
N ALA A 224 -8.07 6.25 6.14
CA ALA A 224 -7.39 7.44 6.66
C ALA A 224 -6.03 7.69 6.01
N SER A 225 -5.16 6.67 5.91
CA SER A 225 -3.81 6.87 5.35
C SER A 225 -3.84 7.37 3.91
N PHE A 226 -4.75 6.85 3.08
CA PHE A 226 -4.87 7.29 1.69
C PHE A 226 -5.48 8.68 1.55
N LEU A 227 -6.39 9.07 2.45
CA LEU A 227 -6.88 10.44 2.49
C LEU A 227 -5.73 11.43 2.74
N PHE A 228 -4.86 11.15 3.70
CA PHE A 228 -3.69 11.98 3.99
C PHE A 228 -2.67 11.93 2.84
N THR A 229 -2.34 10.76 2.34
CA THR A 229 -1.39 10.57 1.24
C THR A 229 -1.85 11.31 -0.02
N PHE A 230 -3.10 11.15 -0.44
CA PHE A 230 -3.62 11.82 -1.65
C PHE A 230 -3.74 13.33 -1.46
N ARG A 231 -4.04 13.81 -0.23
CA ARG A 231 -4.00 15.24 0.07
C ARG A 231 -2.59 15.80 -0.02
N SER A 232 -1.54 15.04 0.36
CA SER A 232 -0.17 15.51 0.23
C SER A 232 0.20 15.81 -1.23
N TYR A 233 -0.32 15.03 -2.19
CA TYR A 233 -0.07 15.23 -3.63
C TYR A 233 -0.62 16.54 -4.20
N ARG A 234 -1.50 17.22 -3.48
CA ARG A 234 -1.94 18.58 -3.85
C ARG A 234 -0.90 19.65 -3.53
N TYR A 235 -0.05 19.40 -2.54
CA TYR A 235 0.93 20.35 -2.02
C TYR A 235 2.37 19.98 -2.37
N TRP A 236 2.62 18.71 -2.67
CA TRP A 236 3.92 18.14 -2.93
C TRP A 236 3.97 17.36 -4.22
N GLU A 237 5.18 17.32 -4.81
CA GLU A 237 5.51 16.41 -5.90
C GLU A 237 5.48 14.96 -5.41
N LEU A 238 5.15 14.05 -6.31
CA LEU A 238 5.07 12.62 -5.99
C LEU A 238 6.43 12.09 -5.48
N SER A 239 7.54 12.57 -6.06
CA SER A 239 8.90 12.19 -5.67
C SER A 239 9.22 12.54 -4.21
N LYS A 240 8.86 13.73 -3.74
CA LYS A 240 9.06 14.15 -2.34
C LYS A 240 8.21 13.34 -1.36
N ALA A 241 6.96 13.05 -1.71
CA ALA A 241 6.10 12.19 -0.92
C ALA A 241 6.62 10.75 -0.87
N SER A 242 7.19 10.25 -1.99
CA SER A 242 7.78 8.92 -2.08
C SER A 242 9.01 8.75 -1.17
N ILE A 243 9.83 9.80 -0.98
CA ILE A 243 10.96 9.75 -0.02
C ILE A 243 10.44 9.46 1.39
N LEU A 244 9.39 10.15 1.83
CA LEU A 244 8.80 9.88 3.15
C LEU A 244 8.21 8.47 3.24
N LEU A 245 7.57 7.99 2.16
CA LEU A 245 7.07 6.62 2.12
C LEU A 245 8.19 5.59 2.29
N THR A 246 9.42 5.86 1.89
CA THR A 246 10.55 4.92 2.10
C THR A 246 10.84 4.68 3.58
N LEU A 247 10.45 5.59 4.47
CA LEU A 247 10.62 5.45 5.92
C LEU A 247 9.59 4.53 6.58
N GLN A 248 8.59 4.02 5.84
CA GLN A 248 7.54 3.16 6.39
C GLN A 248 8.09 1.96 7.22
N PRO A 249 9.12 1.21 6.80
CA PRO A 249 9.66 0.11 7.61
C PRO A 249 10.17 0.55 8.98
N VAL A 250 10.66 1.79 9.09
CA VAL A 250 11.12 2.37 10.36
C VAL A 250 9.98 2.50 11.37
N PHE A 251 8.75 2.76 10.90
CA PHE A 251 7.55 2.80 11.74
C PHE A 251 6.94 1.41 11.95
N VAL A 252 7.03 0.51 10.94
CA VAL A 252 6.49 -0.86 11.06
C VAL A 252 7.25 -1.66 12.11
N LEU A 253 8.57 -1.51 12.21
CA LEU A 253 9.42 -2.29 13.12
C LEU A 253 9.00 -2.13 14.61
N PRO A 254 8.95 -0.92 15.20
CA PRO A 254 8.51 -0.77 16.59
C PRO A 254 7.04 -1.18 16.79
N LEU A 255 6.16 -0.92 15.82
CA LEU A 255 4.77 -1.35 15.89
C LEU A 255 4.65 -2.88 15.88
N SER A 256 5.41 -3.57 15.02
CA SER A 256 5.43 -5.04 14.96
C SER A 256 5.92 -5.64 16.27
N TYR A 257 6.97 -5.10 16.86
CA TYR A 257 7.48 -5.56 18.14
C TYR A 257 6.47 -5.34 19.28
N CYS A 258 5.95 -4.12 19.41
CA CYS A 258 5.03 -3.76 20.50
C CYS A 258 3.70 -4.52 20.46
N PHE A 259 3.12 -4.71 19.26
CA PHE A 259 1.76 -5.27 19.14
C PHE A 259 1.72 -6.75 18.77
N LEU A 260 2.75 -7.29 18.13
CA LEU A 260 2.78 -8.67 17.67
C LEU A 260 3.86 -9.52 18.34
N GLY A 261 4.83 -8.90 19.02
CA GLY A 261 6.02 -9.57 19.55
C GLY A 261 6.93 -10.12 18.44
N ILE A 262 6.78 -9.62 17.19
CA ILE A 262 7.52 -10.12 16.02
C ILE A 262 8.70 -9.19 15.75
N LEU A 263 9.90 -9.78 15.69
CA LEU A 263 11.10 -9.13 15.19
C LEU A 263 11.61 -9.89 13.96
N PRO A 264 12.07 -9.19 12.93
CA PRO A 264 12.73 -9.82 11.81
C PRO A 264 14.02 -10.52 12.25
N ASP A 265 14.41 -11.56 11.55
CA ASP A 265 15.67 -12.23 11.81
C ASP A 265 16.89 -11.37 11.37
N LYS A 266 18.11 -11.80 11.77
CA LYS A 266 19.33 -11.04 11.47
C LYS A 266 19.53 -10.83 9.96
N LYS A 267 19.19 -11.82 9.12
CA LYS A 267 19.32 -11.70 7.65
C LYS A 267 18.29 -10.73 7.08
N GLU A 268 17.06 -10.77 7.59
CA GLU A 268 15.99 -9.85 7.21
C GLU A 268 16.33 -8.41 7.63
N ILE A 269 16.93 -8.20 8.80
CA ILE A 269 17.39 -6.87 9.26
C ILE A 269 18.51 -6.35 8.35
N ILE A 270 19.54 -7.15 8.09
CA ILE A 270 20.69 -6.72 7.27
C ILE A 270 20.23 -6.47 5.82
N GLY A 271 19.54 -7.43 5.20
CA GLY A 271 19.03 -7.26 3.85
C GLY A 271 18.02 -6.13 3.74
N GLY A 272 17.19 -5.96 4.77
CA GLY A 272 16.25 -4.84 4.89
C GLY A 272 16.95 -3.48 4.97
N ALA A 273 18.04 -3.37 5.70
CA ALA A 273 18.85 -2.15 5.74
C ALA A 273 19.44 -1.82 4.36
N VAL A 274 19.91 -2.83 3.62
CA VAL A 274 20.42 -2.70 2.25
C VAL A 274 19.29 -2.25 1.29
N ILE A 275 18.09 -2.87 1.40
CA ILE A 275 16.93 -2.46 0.59
C ILE A 275 16.57 -1.00 0.89
N LEU A 276 16.50 -0.63 2.18
CA LEU A 276 16.14 0.72 2.59
C LEU A 276 17.14 1.76 2.10
N PHE A 277 18.44 1.45 2.20
CA PHE A 277 19.51 2.32 1.66
C PHE A 277 19.34 2.53 0.15
N GLY A 278 19.17 1.47 -0.63
CA GLY A 278 18.95 1.57 -2.07
C GLY A 278 17.66 2.34 -2.41
N ALA A 279 16.57 2.13 -1.66
CA ALA A 279 15.30 2.81 -1.87
C ALA A 279 15.38 4.32 -1.58
N VAL A 280 16.05 4.71 -0.49
CA VAL A 280 16.29 6.14 -0.16
C VAL A 280 17.15 6.79 -1.23
N TRP A 281 18.24 6.12 -1.65
CA TRP A 281 19.10 6.63 -2.70
C TRP A 281 18.36 6.81 -4.02
N LEU A 282 17.59 5.82 -4.46
CA LEU A 282 16.74 5.90 -5.65
C LEU A 282 15.74 7.07 -5.55
N ALA A 283 15.08 7.22 -4.41
CA ALA A 283 14.11 8.30 -4.19
C ALA A 283 14.77 9.69 -4.25
N LEU A 284 16.00 9.83 -3.71
CA LEU A 284 16.76 11.08 -3.79
C LEU A 284 17.19 11.42 -5.23
N ILE A 285 17.58 10.42 -6.04
CA ILE A 285 17.89 10.62 -7.46
C ILE A 285 16.65 11.11 -8.21
N GLN A 286 15.51 10.44 -8.01
CA GLN A 286 14.24 10.79 -8.66
C GLN A 286 13.71 12.17 -8.24
N ALA A 287 14.02 12.62 -7.03
CA ALA A 287 13.63 13.95 -6.56
C ALA A 287 14.47 15.09 -7.17
N LYS A 288 15.63 14.77 -7.74
CA LYS A 288 16.51 15.75 -8.42
C LYS A 288 16.21 15.89 -9.92
N LYS A 289 15.47 14.96 -10.51
CA LYS A 289 14.93 15.05 -11.89
C LYS A 289 13.74 16.01 -11.94
#